data_2ef18680146c45caa9174805823e62f6
#
_entry.id   2ef18680146c45caa9174805823e62f6
#
_cell.length_a   1.000
_cell.length_b   1.000
_cell.length_c   1.000
_cell.angle_alpha   90.00
_cell.angle_beta   90.00
_cell.angle_gamma   90.00
#
_symmetry.space_group_name_H-M   'P 1'
#
loop_
_entity.id
_entity.type
_entity.pdbx_description
1 polymer ?
#
loop_
_entity_poly.entity_id
_entity_poly.type
_entity_poly.pdbx_seq_one_letter_code
_entity_poly.pdbx_strand_id
1 'polypeptide(L)'
;MVGRIRHHLKKCIPNPNATMLFVGFSTDGSLASLLKDNKRKSVTIDQKEYPCRCASYSLKSMSGHAPFWQLIDDYTKINSQKIVLHHGSKQAKETLKIALEKELEKQCKSTRVVIANSSLKFTL
;
A
#
# COMPACT_ATOMS: atom_id res chain seq x y z
N MET A 1 -9.14 -5.26 11.74
CA MET A 1 -9.04 -3.83 12.14
C MET A 1 -9.48 -3.73 13.58
N VAL A 2 -8.62 -3.27 14.49
CA VAL A 2 -8.88 -3.12 15.93
C VAL A 2 -8.66 -1.65 16.29
N GLY A 3 -9.42 -1.12 17.25
CA GLY A 3 -9.17 0.21 17.79
C GLY A 3 -10.33 1.21 17.67
N ARG A 4 -10.08 2.44 18.11
CA ARG A 4 -11.07 3.52 18.26
C ARG A 4 -11.86 3.83 17.00
N ILE A 5 -11.28 3.63 15.82
CA ILE A 5 -11.93 3.90 14.53
C ILE A 5 -13.25 3.12 14.35
N ARG A 6 -13.33 1.89 14.88
CA ARG A 6 -14.56 1.08 14.77
C ARG A 6 -15.74 1.75 15.46
N HIS A 7 -15.50 2.37 16.62
CA HIS A 7 -16.54 3.11 17.34
C HIS A 7 -17.07 4.29 16.52
N HIS A 8 -16.17 5.05 15.89
CA HIS A 8 -16.56 6.16 15.01
C HIS A 8 -17.31 5.68 13.77
N LEU A 9 -16.83 4.60 13.13
CA LEU A 9 -17.47 4.02 11.94
C LEU A 9 -18.92 3.62 12.21
N LYS A 10 -19.22 3.00 13.36
CA LYS A 10 -20.59 2.61 13.73
C LYS A 10 -21.56 3.81 13.79
N LYS A 11 -21.07 5.00 14.09
CA LYS A 11 -21.85 6.24 14.11
C LYS A 11 -21.91 6.93 12.76
N CYS A 12 -20.78 6.93 12.01
CA CYS A 12 -20.66 7.67 10.75
C CYS A 12 -21.31 6.94 9.58
N ILE A 13 -21.14 5.61 9.46
CA ILE A 13 -21.61 4.83 8.31
C ILE A 13 -23.13 4.97 8.07
N PRO A 14 -24.00 4.90 9.11
CA PRO A 14 -25.44 5.05 8.90
C PRO A 14 -25.91 6.51 8.68
N ASN A 15 -25.04 7.48 8.92
CA ASN A 15 -25.40 8.90 8.86
C ASN A 15 -25.22 9.45 7.43
N PRO A 16 -26.31 9.85 6.73
CA PRO A 16 -26.21 10.39 5.37
C PRO A 16 -25.51 11.74 5.29
N ASN A 17 -25.39 12.47 6.41
CA ASN A 17 -24.69 13.74 6.47
C ASN A 17 -23.20 13.59 6.83
N ALA A 18 -22.73 12.36 7.07
CA ALA A 18 -21.32 12.08 7.33
C ALA A 18 -20.56 11.85 6.03
N THR A 19 -19.29 12.26 6.02
CA THR A 19 -18.35 11.98 4.94
C THR A 19 -17.14 11.25 5.50
N MET A 20 -16.75 10.15 4.86
CA MET A 20 -15.52 9.43 5.14
C MET A 20 -14.46 9.77 4.09
N LEU A 21 -13.27 10.15 4.53
CA LEU A 21 -12.13 10.42 3.67
C LEU A 21 -11.03 9.40 3.93
N PHE A 22 -10.68 8.63 2.90
CA PHE A 22 -9.58 7.66 2.95
C PHE A 22 -8.33 8.29 2.37
N VAL A 23 -7.31 8.50 3.19
CA VAL A 23 -6.05 9.19 2.84
C VAL A 23 -4.88 8.25 2.62
N GLY A 24 -5.10 6.93 2.60
CA GLY A 24 -4.00 5.97 2.49
C GLY A 24 -4.42 4.67 1.84
N PHE A 25 -3.47 3.74 1.79
CA PHE A 25 -3.70 2.39 1.28
C PHE A 25 -4.65 1.60 2.18
N SER A 26 -5.46 0.75 1.57
CA SER A 26 -6.32 -0.21 2.28
C SER A 26 -6.04 -1.60 1.71
N THR A 27 -5.74 -2.54 2.59
CA THR A 27 -5.56 -3.95 2.19
C THR A 27 -6.88 -4.50 1.66
N ASP A 28 -6.83 -5.23 0.56
CA ASP A 28 -8.00 -5.89 -0.03
C ASP A 28 -8.69 -6.79 1.00
N GLY A 29 -10.03 -6.79 0.98
CA GLY A 29 -10.85 -7.51 1.94
C GLY A 29 -10.97 -6.86 3.31
N SER A 30 -10.22 -5.78 3.62
CA SER A 30 -10.39 -5.04 4.87
C SER A 30 -11.69 -4.23 4.88
N LEU A 31 -12.20 -3.90 6.08
CA LEU A 31 -13.37 -3.02 6.22
C LEU A 31 -13.16 -1.67 5.51
N ALA A 32 -11.95 -1.12 5.54
CA ALA A 32 -11.62 0.11 4.83
C ALA A 32 -11.74 -0.04 3.31
N SER A 33 -11.24 -1.15 2.75
CA SER A 33 -11.38 -1.47 1.32
C SER A 33 -12.85 -1.63 0.91
N LEU A 34 -13.66 -2.29 1.76
CA LEU A 34 -15.09 -2.46 1.51
C LEU A 34 -15.87 -1.14 1.53
N LEU A 35 -15.47 -0.19 2.37
CA LEU A 35 -16.10 1.12 2.50
C LEU A 35 -15.64 2.12 1.43
N LYS A 36 -14.45 1.94 0.85
CA LYS A 36 -13.96 2.78 -0.26
C LYS A 36 -14.79 2.62 -1.53
N ASP A 37 -15.37 1.47 -1.73
CA ASP A 37 -15.99 1.09 -3.00
C ASP A 37 -17.38 1.72 -3.24
N ASN A 38 -17.95 2.42 -2.25
CA ASN A 38 -19.25 3.10 -2.28
C ASN A 38 -20.41 2.27 -2.86
N LYS A 39 -20.20 1.00 -3.22
CA LYS A 39 -21.15 0.12 -3.87
C LYS A 39 -21.95 -0.74 -2.91
N ARG A 40 -21.52 -0.79 -1.64
CA ARG A 40 -22.16 -1.66 -0.65
C ARG A 40 -23.31 -0.97 0.04
N LYS A 41 -24.44 -1.67 0.13
CA LYS A 41 -25.61 -1.18 0.86
C LYS A 41 -25.42 -1.24 2.37
N SER A 42 -24.61 -2.18 2.85
CA SER A 42 -24.34 -2.38 4.28
C SER A 42 -22.96 -3.03 4.52
N VAL A 43 -22.47 -2.90 5.75
CA VAL A 43 -21.25 -3.56 6.25
C VAL A 43 -21.47 -4.11 7.64
N THR A 44 -20.81 -5.23 7.96
CA THR A 44 -20.86 -5.85 9.30
C THR A 44 -19.67 -5.41 10.14
N ILE A 45 -19.93 -4.86 11.32
CA ILE A 45 -18.92 -4.48 12.31
C ILE A 45 -19.33 -5.08 13.67
N ASP A 46 -18.46 -5.89 14.27
CA ASP A 46 -18.70 -6.57 15.55
C ASP A 46 -20.03 -7.35 15.53
N GLN A 47 -20.22 -8.18 14.51
CA GLN A 47 -21.41 -9.03 14.30
C GLN A 47 -22.73 -8.26 14.12
N LYS A 48 -22.68 -6.93 14.01
CA LYS A 48 -23.86 -6.10 13.75
C LYS A 48 -23.73 -5.43 12.37
N GLU A 49 -24.82 -5.44 11.62
CA GLU A 49 -24.93 -4.83 10.31
C GLU A 49 -25.26 -3.33 10.43
N TYR A 50 -24.58 -2.53 9.59
CA TYR A 50 -24.75 -1.08 9.51
C TYR A 50 -25.00 -0.68 8.06
N PRO A 51 -26.11 0.04 7.74
CA PRO A 51 -26.39 0.52 6.39
C PRO A 51 -25.37 1.60 6.00
N CYS A 52 -24.82 1.50 4.78
CA CYS A 52 -23.89 2.49 4.23
C CYS A 52 -24.66 3.65 3.61
N ARG A 53 -24.81 4.74 4.37
CA ARG A 53 -25.53 5.97 3.94
C ARG A 53 -24.59 7.16 3.79
N CYS A 54 -23.41 7.14 4.42
CA CYS A 54 -22.43 8.22 4.35
C CYS A 54 -21.75 8.26 2.98
N ALA A 55 -21.31 9.44 2.57
CA ALA A 55 -20.43 9.59 1.42
C ALA A 55 -19.02 9.10 1.75
N SER A 56 -18.31 8.48 0.79
CA SER A 56 -16.91 8.14 0.96
C SER A 56 -16.07 8.58 -0.25
N TYR A 57 -14.90 9.13 0.06
CA TYR A 57 -13.93 9.62 -0.93
C TYR A 57 -12.55 9.07 -0.62
N SER A 58 -11.74 8.92 -1.65
CA SER A 58 -10.36 8.43 -1.52
C SER A 58 -9.39 9.43 -2.15
N LEU A 59 -8.42 9.91 -1.37
CA LEU A 59 -7.30 10.71 -1.84
C LEU A 59 -6.11 9.79 -2.12
N LYS A 60 -5.74 9.68 -3.39
CA LYS A 60 -4.60 8.84 -3.80
C LYS A 60 -3.25 9.57 -3.65
N SER A 61 -3.25 10.89 -3.55
CA SER A 61 -2.06 11.74 -3.54
C SER A 61 -1.36 11.87 -2.18
N MET A 62 -1.96 11.38 -1.09
CA MET A 62 -1.38 11.46 0.26
C MET A 62 -0.74 10.14 0.69
N SER A 63 0.06 9.53 -0.17
CA SER A 63 0.87 8.37 0.18
C SER A 63 2.17 8.83 0.85
N GLY A 64 2.53 8.24 1.98
CA GLY A 64 3.86 8.40 2.57
C GLY A 64 4.95 7.57 1.88
N HIS A 65 4.58 6.81 0.85
CA HIS A 65 5.53 6.03 0.06
C HIS A 65 6.00 6.84 -1.15
N ALA A 66 7.29 6.78 -1.44
CA ALA A 66 7.85 7.34 -2.67
C ALA A 66 7.17 6.70 -3.90
N PRO A 67 6.88 7.46 -4.96
CA PRO A 67 6.35 6.91 -6.19
C PRO A 67 7.39 6.00 -6.87
N PHE A 68 6.91 5.06 -7.68
CA PHE A 68 7.73 4.02 -8.31
C PHE A 68 8.94 4.58 -9.07
N TRP A 69 8.75 5.64 -9.86
CA TRP A 69 9.82 6.28 -10.63
C TRP A 69 10.89 6.90 -9.73
N GLN A 70 10.51 7.45 -8.58
CA GLN A 70 11.45 8.03 -7.62
C GLN A 70 12.29 6.94 -6.95
N LEU A 71 11.71 5.78 -6.62
CA LEU A 71 12.46 4.64 -6.09
C LEU A 71 13.54 4.18 -7.07
N ILE A 72 13.23 4.14 -8.37
CA ILE A 72 14.21 3.77 -9.41
C ILE A 72 15.32 4.80 -9.47
N ASP A 73 14.97 6.09 -9.54
CA ASP A 73 15.94 7.19 -9.63
C ASP A 73 16.86 7.24 -8.41
N ASP A 74 16.31 7.15 -7.20
CA ASP A 74 17.07 7.20 -5.97
C ASP A 74 18.01 5.98 -5.83
N TYR A 75 17.49 4.77 -6.05
CA TYR A 75 18.30 3.56 -5.86
C TYR A 75 19.36 3.37 -6.92
N THR A 76 19.16 3.85 -8.14
CA THR A 76 20.19 3.80 -9.18
C THR A 76 21.29 4.83 -8.99
N LYS A 77 21.05 5.91 -8.23
CA LYS A 77 22.08 6.88 -7.82
C LYS A 77 23.02 6.37 -6.75
N ILE A 78 22.57 5.43 -5.92
CA ILE A 78 23.38 4.87 -4.84
C ILE A 78 24.48 3.99 -5.45
N ASN A 79 25.73 4.27 -5.11
CA ASN A 79 26.85 3.43 -5.52
C ASN A 79 26.99 2.24 -4.55
N SER A 80 26.25 1.17 -4.83
CA SER A 80 26.24 -0.06 -4.02
C SER A 80 26.51 -1.29 -4.87
N GLN A 81 27.12 -2.32 -4.29
CA GLN A 81 27.31 -3.61 -4.95
C GLN A 81 26.00 -4.41 -5.02
N LYS A 82 25.09 -4.18 -4.08
CA LYS A 82 23.85 -4.94 -3.94
C LYS A 82 22.70 -4.07 -3.42
N ILE A 83 21.56 -4.17 -4.06
CA ILE A 83 20.26 -3.62 -3.61
C ILE A 83 19.40 -4.78 -3.16
N VAL A 84 18.87 -4.73 -1.93
CA VAL A 84 17.99 -5.77 -1.39
C VAL A 84 16.59 -5.23 -1.24
N LEU A 85 15.64 -5.82 -1.97
CA LEU A 85 14.22 -5.46 -1.90
C LEU A 85 13.55 -6.26 -0.78
N HIS A 86 13.18 -5.57 0.27
CA HIS A 86 12.45 -6.11 1.42
C HIS A 86 11.12 -5.36 1.56
N HIS A 87 10.12 -5.98 2.16
CA HIS A 87 8.77 -5.44 2.31
C HIS A 87 8.01 -5.22 0.98
N GLY A 88 6.68 -5.39 1.02
CA GLY A 88 5.82 -5.32 -0.16
C GLY A 88 5.39 -6.68 -0.72
N SER A 89 4.39 -6.67 -1.61
CA SER A 89 3.91 -7.89 -2.26
C SER A 89 4.99 -8.50 -3.16
N LYS A 90 4.90 -9.81 -3.42
CA LYS A 90 5.82 -10.51 -4.32
C LYS A 90 5.85 -9.81 -5.69
N GLN A 91 4.68 -9.54 -6.26
CA GLN A 91 4.56 -8.90 -7.57
C GLN A 91 5.18 -7.50 -7.58
N ALA A 92 4.95 -6.66 -6.55
CA ALA A 92 5.54 -5.33 -6.47
C ALA A 92 7.07 -5.38 -6.43
N LYS A 93 7.65 -6.32 -5.67
CA LYS A 93 9.11 -6.51 -5.59
C LYS A 93 9.69 -6.99 -6.93
N GLU A 94 9.03 -7.91 -7.61
CA GLU A 94 9.46 -8.41 -8.93
C GLU A 94 9.42 -7.29 -9.98
N THR A 95 8.34 -6.50 -10.02
CA THR A 95 8.22 -5.36 -10.95
C THR A 95 9.32 -4.32 -10.69
N LEU A 96 9.57 -3.99 -9.41
CA LEU A 96 10.62 -3.02 -9.06
C LEU A 96 12.02 -3.56 -9.38
N LYS A 97 12.27 -4.84 -9.15
CA LYS A 97 13.55 -5.50 -9.49
C LYS A 97 13.84 -5.36 -10.99
N ILE A 98 12.89 -5.76 -11.85
CA ILE A 98 13.07 -5.71 -13.31
C ILE A 98 13.35 -4.27 -13.77
N ALA A 99 12.64 -3.31 -13.22
CA ALA A 99 12.84 -1.90 -13.57
C ALA A 99 14.20 -1.35 -13.13
N LEU A 100 14.65 -1.72 -11.92
CA LEU A 100 15.97 -1.34 -11.42
C LEU A 100 17.11 -1.98 -12.23
N GLU A 101 17.02 -3.28 -12.52
CA GLU A 101 18.02 -3.98 -13.34
C GLU A 101 18.15 -3.35 -14.71
N LYS A 102 17.03 -3.05 -15.38
CA LYS A 102 17.02 -2.38 -16.69
C LYS A 102 17.67 -0.99 -16.63
N GLU A 103 17.42 -0.22 -15.59
CA GLU A 103 18.00 1.13 -15.47
C GLU A 103 19.48 1.09 -15.09
N LEU A 104 19.88 0.17 -14.22
CA LEU A 104 21.29 -0.05 -13.86
C LEU A 104 22.12 -0.51 -15.08
N GLU A 105 21.56 -1.38 -15.94
CA GLU A 105 22.18 -1.82 -17.18
C GLU A 105 22.45 -0.63 -18.14
N LYS A 106 21.45 0.26 -18.32
CA LYS A 106 21.63 1.48 -19.12
C LYS A 106 22.73 2.38 -18.59
N GLN A 107 22.92 2.43 -17.27
CA GLN A 107 23.95 3.21 -16.60
C GLN A 107 25.31 2.48 -16.52
N CYS A 108 25.44 1.30 -17.15
CA CYS A 108 26.63 0.44 -17.07
C CYS A 108 27.07 0.12 -15.64
N LYS A 109 26.14 -0.05 -14.71
CA LYS A 109 26.41 -0.37 -13.31
C LYS A 109 26.27 -1.88 -13.05
N SER A 110 27.24 -2.45 -12.32
CA SER A 110 27.28 -3.87 -11.94
C SER A 110 26.50 -4.18 -10.65
N THR A 111 25.68 -3.27 -10.16
CA THR A 111 24.88 -3.44 -8.95
C THR A 111 23.89 -4.59 -9.09
N ARG A 112 23.91 -5.53 -8.16
CA ARG A 112 23.01 -6.69 -8.15
C ARG A 112 21.72 -6.39 -7.38
N VAL A 113 20.56 -6.65 -7.97
CA VAL A 113 19.26 -6.48 -7.30
C VAL A 113 18.72 -7.85 -6.82
N VAL A 114 18.41 -7.96 -5.53
CA VAL A 114 17.97 -9.21 -4.89
C VAL A 114 16.67 -8.99 -4.12
N ILE A 115 15.73 -9.92 -4.24
CA ILE A 115 14.53 -9.92 -3.41
C ILE A 115 14.82 -10.71 -2.12
N ALA A 116 14.63 -10.07 -0.96
CA ALA A 116 14.77 -10.73 0.32
C ALA A 116 13.72 -11.85 0.49
N ASN A 117 14.16 -13.01 0.86
CA ASN A 117 13.35 -14.14 1.31
C ASN A 117 13.81 -14.55 2.73
N SER A 118 13.05 -15.41 3.40
CA SER A 118 13.34 -15.87 4.76
C SER A 118 14.68 -16.64 4.90
N SER A 119 15.26 -17.06 3.78
CA SER A 119 16.55 -17.81 3.73
C SER A 119 17.74 -16.92 3.38
N LEU A 120 17.57 -15.63 3.12
CA LEU A 120 18.67 -14.76 2.75
C LEU A 120 19.52 -14.43 3.99
N LYS A 121 20.68 -15.09 4.09
CA LYS A 121 21.70 -14.74 5.06
C LYS A 121 22.53 -13.59 4.48
N PHE A 122 22.66 -12.50 5.24
CA PHE A 122 23.59 -11.42 4.93
C PHE A 122 24.91 -11.72 5.65
N THR A 123 25.97 -11.88 4.89
CA THR A 123 27.34 -11.75 5.43
C THR A 123 27.70 -10.27 5.27
N LEU A 124 27.99 -9.61 6.37
CA LEU A 124 28.52 -8.25 6.40
C LEU A 124 29.96 -8.27 5.98
#